data_bd2f3cb14e934ac72116c5039f5f3c68
#
_entry.id   bd2f3cb14e934ac72116c5039f5f3c68
#
_cell.length_a   1.000
_cell.length_b   1.000
_cell.length_c   1.000
_cell.angle_alpha   90.00
_cell.angle_beta   90.00
_cell.angle_gamma   90.00
#
_symmetry.space_group_name_H-M   'P 1'
#
loop_
_entity.id
_entity.type
_entity.pdbx_description
1 polymer ?
#
loop_
_entity_poly.entity_id
_entity_poly.type
_entity_poly.pdbx_seq_one_letter_code
_entity_poly.pdbx_strand_id
1 'polypeptide(L)'
;MTDSRPASPPWKPLEISLLIGSVMLITLAAFEGLATTTIMPNVVEDLDAEQWFSVASGSSMAAQLAATVIAGALADSRGPAKVLLVGLSFFTVGLLVSGFAPQIWIFVVGRLIQGIGGGLIIVPLYVFIGSVAPPEHRPSFFAAFSLAWVLPSLIGPAIAGYAATHVGWRPVFWAVPLLAAIATLPLVSVLRRLASDRARQPAQLSRLAILALVCGSGVLLLQLAGALGQWRLIALTLAGLVLTGWALPRLMPKGAFTLRRGVPSAIMTRLFAMGAQAGASAFIPLVLQRVHHWHADSASLAVTVGTVSWAFGATLQSRVRDGNARMRLPVIGVILLTAGLIPVVGLVNADWPVWPALVGWFCCGAGTGMMHSTLSVLTLGLSRPEEHGKVSSWLQVADSAGSAVELAVVSIALSAWTFIGVTGDLSYAPAPLIALLVSVLSIISAMRIADAASS
;
A
#
# COMPACT_ATOMS: atom_id res chain seq x y z
N MET A 1 -14.05 -17.77 42.03
CA MET A 1 -14.43 -16.50 41.39
C MET A 1 -14.74 -16.83 39.94
N THR A 2 -16.01 -16.99 39.60
CA THR A 2 -16.51 -17.24 38.24
C THR A 2 -16.35 -15.93 37.44
N ASP A 3 -15.49 -15.96 36.46
CA ASP A 3 -15.22 -14.84 35.50
C ASP A 3 -16.49 -14.62 34.64
N SER A 4 -17.48 -13.92 35.22
CA SER A 4 -18.69 -13.51 34.51
C SER A 4 -18.39 -12.32 33.61
N ARG A 5 -17.66 -12.54 32.50
CA ARG A 5 -17.66 -11.57 31.42
C ARG A 5 -19.07 -11.37 30.94
N PRO A 6 -19.62 -10.16 30.92
CA PRO A 6 -20.94 -9.92 30.37
C PRO A 6 -21.01 -10.47 28.96
N ALA A 7 -22.05 -11.23 28.65
CA ALA A 7 -22.25 -11.75 27.30
C ALA A 7 -22.26 -10.60 26.31
N SER A 8 -21.49 -10.71 25.22
CA SER A 8 -21.46 -9.69 24.17
C SER A 8 -22.89 -9.46 23.65
N PRO A 9 -23.33 -8.22 23.45
CA PRO A 9 -24.66 -7.92 22.96
C PRO A 9 -24.91 -8.61 21.59
N PRO A 10 -26.17 -8.95 21.27
CA PRO A 10 -26.48 -9.57 19.98
C PRO A 10 -26.22 -8.59 18.83
N TRP A 11 -25.71 -9.12 17.72
CA TRP A 11 -25.41 -8.34 16.51
C TRP A 11 -26.69 -7.75 15.91
N LYS A 12 -26.70 -6.44 15.66
CA LYS A 12 -27.82 -5.76 15.01
C LYS A 12 -27.71 -5.89 13.47
N PRO A 13 -28.84 -5.91 12.74
CA PRO A 13 -28.82 -6.01 11.28
C PRO A 13 -27.94 -4.94 10.60
N LEU A 14 -27.89 -3.73 11.15
CA LEU A 14 -27.06 -2.64 10.63
C LEU A 14 -25.55 -2.90 10.79
N GLU A 15 -25.16 -3.52 11.90
CA GLU A 15 -23.76 -3.92 12.15
C GLU A 15 -23.33 -5.03 11.19
N ILE A 16 -24.20 -6.02 10.96
CA ILE A 16 -23.97 -7.11 10.00
C ILE A 16 -23.84 -6.55 8.59
N SER A 17 -24.73 -5.63 8.19
CA SER A 17 -24.67 -4.97 6.88
C SER A 17 -23.36 -4.16 6.71
N LEU A 18 -22.95 -3.44 7.75
CA LEU A 18 -21.67 -2.72 7.76
C LEU A 18 -20.50 -3.69 7.64
N LEU A 19 -20.48 -4.78 8.40
CA LEU A 19 -19.40 -5.76 8.38
C LEU A 19 -19.27 -6.39 7.00
N ILE A 20 -20.35 -6.92 6.44
CA ILE A 20 -20.35 -7.57 5.12
C ILE A 20 -19.90 -6.59 4.04
N GLY A 21 -20.49 -5.41 3.94
CA GLY A 21 -20.15 -4.46 2.90
C GLY A 21 -18.73 -3.91 3.02
N SER A 22 -18.26 -3.66 4.24
CA SER A 22 -16.88 -3.21 4.46
C SER A 22 -15.87 -4.30 4.10
N VAL A 23 -16.10 -5.56 4.49
CA VAL A 23 -15.26 -6.70 4.13
C VAL A 23 -15.22 -6.89 2.62
N MET A 24 -16.36 -6.83 1.93
CA MET A 24 -16.43 -6.94 0.48
C MET A 24 -15.65 -5.83 -0.22
N LEU A 25 -15.76 -4.57 0.23
CA LEU A 25 -15.02 -3.45 -0.36
C LEU A 25 -13.51 -3.56 -0.13
N ILE A 26 -13.08 -3.98 1.07
CA ILE A 26 -11.65 -4.18 1.38
C ILE A 26 -11.10 -5.36 0.58
N THR A 27 -11.84 -6.47 0.48
CA THR A 27 -11.48 -7.63 -0.34
C THR A 27 -11.29 -7.21 -1.80
N LEU A 28 -12.19 -6.39 -2.32
CA LEU A 28 -12.12 -5.91 -3.70
C LEU A 28 -10.94 -4.96 -3.94
N ALA A 29 -10.68 -4.04 -3.01
CA ALA A 29 -9.51 -3.16 -3.09
C ALA A 29 -8.20 -3.95 -3.00
N ALA A 30 -8.14 -4.97 -2.14
CA ALA A 30 -7.01 -5.88 -2.04
C ALA A 30 -6.81 -6.69 -3.34
N PHE A 31 -7.90 -7.22 -3.91
CA PHE A 31 -7.86 -7.91 -5.20
C PHE A 31 -7.32 -7.00 -6.31
N GLU A 32 -7.86 -5.80 -6.43
CA GLU A 32 -7.43 -4.83 -7.45
C GLU A 32 -5.94 -4.51 -7.34
N GLY A 33 -5.45 -4.19 -6.13
CA GLY A 33 -4.05 -3.87 -5.92
C GLY A 33 -3.10 -5.00 -6.31
N LEU A 34 -3.41 -6.24 -5.93
CA LEU A 34 -2.62 -7.43 -6.24
C LEU A 34 -2.73 -7.82 -7.73
N ALA A 35 -3.93 -7.77 -8.28
CA ALA A 35 -4.19 -8.02 -9.69
C ALA A 35 -3.41 -7.05 -10.58
N THR A 36 -3.50 -5.75 -10.27
CA THR A 36 -2.78 -4.71 -11.01
C THR A 36 -1.26 -4.90 -10.96
N THR A 37 -0.70 -5.21 -9.79
CA THR A 37 0.74 -5.52 -9.67
C THR A 37 1.15 -6.66 -10.58
N THR A 38 0.32 -7.70 -10.69
CA THR A 38 0.59 -8.89 -11.51
C THR A 38 0.58 -8.58 -13.00
N ILE A 39 -0.39 -7.77 -13.47
CA ILE A 39 -0.61 -7.52 -14.91
C ILE A 39 0.10 -6.28 -15.44
N MET A 40 0.73 -5.49 -14.59
CA MET A 40 1.36 -4.23 -15.00
C MET A 40 2.41 -4.39 -16.10
N PRO A 41 3.26 -5.45 -16.11
CA PRO A 41 4.16 -5.69 -17.24
C PRO A 41 3.43 -5.83 -18.58
N ASN A 42 2.27 -6.50 -18.60
CA ASN A 42 1.46 -6.67 -19.81
C ASN A 42 0.79 -5.36 -20.24
N VAL A 43 0.40 -4.51 -19.29
CA VAL A 43 -0.17 -3.19 -19.58
C VAL A 43 0.83 -2.30 -20.31
N VAL A 44 2.06 -2.19 -19.79
CA VAL A 44 3.07 -1.32 -20.39
C VAL A 44 3.60 -1.86 -21.71
N GLU A 45 3.61 -3.18 -21.89
CA GLU A 45 3.92 -3.83 -23.16
C GLU A 45 2.87 -3.54 -24.23
N ASP A 46 1.58 -3.79 -23.93
CA ASP A 46 0.46 -3.58 -24.87
C ASP A 46 0.31 -2.09 -25.28
N LEU A 47 0.76 -1.17 -24.44
CA LEU A 47 0.73 0.27 -24.68
C LEU A 47 2.08 0.86 -25.19
N ASP A 48 3.05 0.01 -25.56
CA ASP A 48 4.41 0.38 -26.02
C ASP A 48 5.09 1.42 -25.12
N ALA A 49 5.03 1.21 -23.79
CA ALA A 49 5.38 2.24 -22.81
C ALA A 49 6.14 1.70 -21.59
N GLU A 50 7.13 0.83 -21.79
CA GLU A 50 7.86 0.19 -20.68
C GLU A 50 8.52 1.18 -19.72
N GLN A 51 9.02 2.31 -20.22
CA GLN A 51 9.60 3.40 -19.41
C GLN A 51 8.59 4.00 -18.41
N TRP A 52 7.29 3.80 -18.61
CA TRP A 52 6.22 4.28 -17.73
C TRP A 52 5.84 3.29 -16.62
N PHE A 53 6.50 2.13 -16.55
CA PHE A 53 6.17 1.06 -15.60
C PHE A 53 6.05 1.55 -14.15
N SER A 54 7.05 2.30 -13.68
CA SER A 54 7.06 2.83 -12.30
C SER A 54 5.94 3.85 -12.06
N VAL A 55 5.65 4.71 -13.06
CA VAL A 55 4.56 5.69 -13.00
C VAL A 55 3.21 4.98 -12.97
N ALA A 56 3.01 4.03 -13.89
CA ALA A 56 1.78 3.25 -13.97
C ALA A 56 1.49 2.46 -12.69
N SER A 57 2.54 1.90 -12.06
CA SER A 57 2.44 1.18 -10.80
C SER A 57 2.22 2.09 -9.60
N GLY A 58 2.93 3.24 -9.53
CA GLY A 58 3.03 4.07 -8.33
C GLY A 58 2.08 5.27 -8.28
N SER A 59 1.54 5.74 -9.42
CA SER A 59 0.72 6.96 -9.47
C SER A 59 -0.55 6.88 -8.60
N SER A 60 -1.18 5.71 -8.52
CA SER A 60 -2.33 5.51 -7.64
C SER A 60 -1.95 5.65 -6.16
N MET A 61 -0.77 5.19 -5.75
CA MET A 61 -0.29 5.30 -4.37
C MET A 61 0.04 6.76 -4.02
N ALA A 62 0.63 7.52 -4.95
CA ALA A 62 0.90 8.94 -4.77
C ALA A 62 -0.40 9.76 -4.60
N ALA A 63 -1.43 9.46 -5.39
CA ALA A 63 -2.74 10.08 -5.27
C ALA A 63 -3.48 9.64 -3.98
N GLN A 64 -3.38 8.36 -3.62
CA GLN A 64 -3.99 7.81 -2.41
C GLN A 64 -3.41 8.44 -1.14
N LEU A 65 -2.10 8.69 -1.09
CA LEU A 65 -1.45 9.40 0.02
C LEU A 65 -2.15 10.72 0.34
N ALA A 66 -2.35 11.56 -0.68
CA ALA A 66 -3.03 12.85 -0.51
C ALA A 66 -4.49 12.69 -0.13
N ALA A 67 -5.21 11.80 -0.81
CA ALA A 67 -6.63 11.58 -0.62
C ALA A 67 -6.96 11.02 0.77
N THR A 68 -6.13 10.13 1.33
CA THR A 68 -6.34 9.55 2.67
C THR A 68 -6.30 10.63 3.76
N VAL A 69 -5.37 11.57 3.68
CA VAL A 69 -5.29 12.68 4.63
C VAL A 69 -6.51 13.62 4.51
N ILE A 70 -6.94 13.88 3.27
CA ILE A 70 -8.09 14.74 2.98
C ILE A 70 -9.40 14.06 3.41
N ALA A 71 -9.50 12.74 3.30
CA ALA A 71 -10.68 11.96 3.63
C ALA A 71 -11.14 12.17 5.07
N GLY A 72 -10.20 12.29 6.02
CA GLY A 72 -10.51 12.57 7.43
C GLY A 72 -11.24 13.91 7.60
N ALA A 73 -10.67 15.00 7.06
CA ALA A 73 -11.27 16.33 7.13
C ALA A 73 -12.63 16.41 6.40
N LEU A 74 -12.77 15.70 5.28
CA LEU A 74 -14.04 15.62 4.56
C LEU A 74 -15.08 14.78 5.31
N ALA A 75 -14.69 13.68 5.95
CA ALA A 75 -15.59 12.86 6.75
C ALA A 75 -16.17 13.65 7.93
N ASP A 76 -15.36 14.49 8.57
CA ASP A 76 -15.79 15.34 9.69
C ASP A 76 -16.73 16.47 9.22
N SER A 77 -16.48 17.07 8.05
CA SER A 77 -17.25 18.22 7.56
C SER A 77 -18.48 17.86 6.73
N ARG A 78 -18.40 16.84 5.89
CA ARG A 78 -19.47 16.45 4.94
C ARG A 78 -20.17 15.15 5.31
N GLY A 79 -19.66 14.44 6.30
CA GLY A 79 -20.13 13.14 6.76
C GLY A 79 -19.48 11.97 5.98
N PRO A 80 -19.19 10.86 6.68
CA PRO A 80 -18.47 9.72 6.11
C PRO A 80 -19.22 9.04 4.94
N ALA A 81 -20.56 9.05 4.95
CA ALA A 81 -21.38 8.44 3.89
C ALA A 81 -21.14 9.10 2.52
N LYS A 82 -21.12 10.44 2.47
CA LYS A 82 -20.85 11.16 1.21
C LYS A 82 -19.42 10.97 0.74
N VAL A 83 -18.46 10.96 1.66
CA VAL A 83 -17.05 10.76 1.33
C VAL A 83 -16.83 9.35 0.75
N LEU A 84 -17.45 8.32 1.33
CA LEU A 84 -17.39 6.96 0.80
C LEU A 84 -17.99 6.87 -0.63
N LEU A 85 -19.17 7.47 -0.85
CA LEU A 85 -19.81 7.46 -2.17
C LEU A 85 -18.97 8.18 -3.22
N VAL A 86 -18.41 9.33 -2.89
CA VAL A 86 -17.47 10.06 -3.76
C VAL A 86 -16.23 9.22 -4.02
N GLY A 87 -15.67 8.59 -2.99
CA GLY A 87 -14.53 7.69 -3.11
C GLY A 87 -14.80 6.53 -4.05
N LEU A 88 -15.93 5.85 -3.90
CA LEU A 88 -16.36 4.77 -4.79
C LEU A 88 -16.55 5.24 -6.23
N SER A 89 -17.10 6.43 -6.43
CA SER A 89 -17.28 7.02 -7.78
C SER A 89 -15.93 7.28 -8.43
N PHE A 90 -14.99 7.92 -7.73
CA PHE A 90 -13.62 8.13 -8.23
C PHE A 90 -12.91 6.81 -8.51
N PHE A 91 -12.99 5.85 -7.61
CA PHE A 91 -12.38 4.53 -7.77
C PHE A 91 -12.90 3.82 -9.03
N THR A 92 -14.23 3.78 -9.20
CA THR A 92 -14.89 3.16 -10.36
C THR A 92 -14.54 3.88 -11.66
N VAL A 93 -14.64 5.21 -11.69
CA VAL A 93 -14.31 6.00 -12.89
C VAL A 93 -12.84 5.83 -13.26
N GLY A 94 -11.93 5.85 -12.27
CA GLY A 94 -10.50 5.65 -12.50
C GLY A 94 -10.19 4.29 -13.11
N LEU A 95 -10.83 3.22 -12.61
CA LEU A 95 -10.68 1.87 -13.16
C LEU A 95 -11.22 1.78 -14.61
N LEU A 96 -12.38 2.37 -14.89
CA LEU A 96 -12.93 2.39 -16.25
C LEU A 96 -12.02 3.17 -17.20
N VAL A 97 -11.53 4.36 -16.78
CA VAL A 97 -10.58 5.14 -17.59
C VAL A 97 -9.30 4.34 -17.85
N SER A 98 -8.75 3.65 -16.86
CA SER A 98 -7.57 2.78 -17.04
C SER A 98 -7.88 1.61 -17.97
N GLY A 99 -9.02 0.93 -17.80
CA GLY A 99 -9.38 -0.25 -18.58
C GLY A 99 -9.71 0.05 -20.06
N PHE A 100 -10.16 1.28 -20.38
CA PHE A 100 -10.41 1.73 -21.75
C PHE A 100 -9.25 2.54 -22.34
N ALA A 101 -8.13 2.68 -21.61
CA ALA A 101 -7.01 3.51 -22.04
C ALA A 101 -6.39 2.98 -23.37
N PRO A 102 -6.33 3.80 -24.42
CA PRO A 102 -5.62 3.47 -25.67
C PRO A 102 -4.14 3.86 -25.59
N GLN A 103 -3.74 4.66 -24.59
CA GLN A 103 -2.39 5.18 -24.42
C GLN A 103 -2.03 5.24 -22.93
N ILE A 104 -0.74 5.10 -22.63
CA ILE A 104 -0.24 5.00 -21.25
C ILE A 104 -0.58 6.23 -20.39
N TRP A 105 -0.55 7.44 -20.93
CA TRP A 105 -0.86 8.64 -20.16
C TRP A 105 -2.34 8.69 -19.72
N ILE A 106 -3.29 8.15 -20.55
CA ILE A 106 -4.70 8.02 -20.15
C ILE A 106 -4.82 6.96 -19.05
N PHE A 107 -4.09 5.85 -19.18
CA PHE A 107 -4.02 4.83 -18.13
C PHE A 107 -3.55 5.44 -16.79
N VAL A 108 -2.47 6.22 -16.81
CA VAL A 108 -1.93 6.88 -15.61
C VAL A 108 -2.93 7.89 -15.02
N VAL A 109 -3.64 8.66 -15.84
CA VAL A 109 -4.73 9.54 -15.37
C VAL A 109 -5.82 8.72 -14.68
N GLY A 110 -6.21 7.59 -15.24
CA GLY A 110 -7.15 6.66 -14.62
C GLY A 110 -6.64 6.15 -13.27
N ARG A 111 -5.35 5.80 -13.18
CA ARG A 111 -4.70 5.38 -11.92
C ARG A 111 -4.70 6.48 -10.86
N LEU A 112 -4.45 7.73 -11.23
CA LEU A 112 -4.54 8.89 -10.32
C LEU A 112 -5.97 9.06 -9.77
N ILE A 113 -6.96 9.03 -10.66
CA ILE A 113 -8.38 9.13 -10.28
C ILE A 113 -8.75 7.98 -9.34
N GLN A 114 -8.35 6.76 -9.66
CA GLN A 114 -8.55 5.57 -8.84
C GLN A 114 -7.88 5.70 -7.47
N GLY A 115 -6.64 6.19 -7.41
CA GLY A 115 -5.91 6.41 -6.17
C GLY A 115 -6.61 7.41 -5.24
N ILE A 116 -7.16 8.50 -5.80
CA ILE A 116 -8.02 9.44 -5.05
C ILE A 116 -9.21 8.67 -4.45
N GLY A 117 -9.88 7.85 -5.25
CA GLY A 117 -10.99 7.01 -4.79
C GLY A 117 -10.60 6.08 -3.66
N GLY A 118 -9.50 5.34 -3.80
CA GLY A 118 -8.98 4.42 -2.78
C GLY A 118 -8.70 5.10 -1.44
N GLY A 119 -8.10 6.29 -1.46
CA GLY A 119 -7.87 7.09 -0.25
C GLY A 119 -9.14 7.57 0.44
N LEU A 120 -10.18 7.85 -0.34
CA LEU A 120 -11.49 8.30 0.18
C LEU A 120 -12.37 7.14 0.67
N ILE A 121 -12.06 5.88 0.40
CA ILE A 121 -12.85 4.71 0.83
C ILE A 121 -12.50 4.28 2.25
N ILE A 122 -11.21 4.16 2.57
CA ILE A 122 -10.76 3.47 3.78
C ILE A 122 -11.16 4.21 5.07
N VAL A 123 -11.00 5.54 5.09
CA VAL A 123 -11.25 6.36 6.29
C VAL A 123 -12.71 6.36 6.72
N PRO A 124 -13.71 6.55 5.81
CA PRO A 124 -15.11 6.45 6.17
C PRO A 124 -15.51 5.10 6.76
N LEU A 125 -14.91 3.99 6.30
CA LEU A 125 -15.21 2.66 6.86
C LEU A 125 -14.82 2.58 8.33
N TYR A 126 -13.66 3.12 8.73
CA TYR A 126 -13.26 3.20 10.15
C TYR A 126 -14.21 4.10 10.96
N VAL A 127 -14.65 5.23 10.39
CA VAL A 127 -15.61 6.13 11.05
C VAL A 127 -16.95 5.45 11.27
N PHE A 128 -17.41 4.65 10.29
CA PHE A 128 -18.65 3.87 10.43
C PHE A 128 -18.57 2.83 11.55
N ILE A 129 -17.44 2.11 11.65
CA ILE A 129 -17.23 1.16 12.76
C ILE A 129 -17.38 1.88 14.10
N GLY A 130 -16.73 3.03 14.26
CA GLY A 130 -16.82 3.84 15.48
C GLY A 130 -18.23 4.35 15.80
N SER A 131 -19.06 4.58 14.77
CA SER A 131 -20.42 5.15 14.92
C SER A 131 -21.53 4.11 15.08
N VAL A 132 -21.35 2.93 14.47
CA VAL A 132 -22.40 1.88 14.39
C VAL A 132 -22.11 0.72 15.33
N ALA A 133 -20.83 0.31 15.44
CA ALA A 133 -20.46 -0.87 16.22
C ALA A 133 -20.21 -0.52 17.69
N PRO A 134 -20.84 -1.26 18.64
CA PRO A 134 -20.51 -1.14 20.04
C PRO A 134 -19.05 -1.55 20.29
N PRO A 135 -18.40 -1.06 21.36
CA PRO A 135 -16.98 -1.31 21.65
C PRO A 135 -16.62 -2.81 21.62
N GLU A 136 -17.51 -3.68 22.09
CA GLU A 136 -17.32 -5.13 22.17
C GLU A 136 -17.20 -5.80 20.79
N HIS A 137 -17.87 -5.25 19.75
CA HIS A 137 -17.85 -5.80 18.39
C HIS A 137 -16.74 -5.25 17.52
N ARG A 138 -16.15 -4.07 17.87
CA ARG A 138 -15.08 -3.42 17.06
C ARG A 138 -13.89 -4.33 16.76
N PRO A 139 -13.38 -5.15 17.71
CA PRO A 139 -12.29 -6.09 17.43
C PRO A 139 -12.63 -7.07 16.30
N SER A 140 -13.90 -7.52 16.21
CA SER A 140 -14.35 -8.44 15.17
C SER A 140 -14.32 -7.79 13.77
N PHE A 141 -14.62 -6.49 13.66
CA PHE A 141 -14.47 -5.75 12.39
C PHE A 141 -13.01 -5.70 11.93
N PHE A 142 -12.07 -5.39 12.83
CA PHE A 142 -10.65 -5.33 12.49
C PHE A 142 -10.09 -6.71 12.13
N ALA A 143 -10.53 -7.76 12.82
CA ALA A 143 -10.18 -9.13 12.48
C ALA A 143 -10.71 -9.52 11.09
N ALA A 144 -11.94 -9.17 10.77
CA ALA A 144 -12.55 -9.41 9.47
C ALA A 144 -11.86 -8.61 8.35
N PHE A 145 -11.43 -7.38 8.61
CA PHE A 145 -10.64 -6.58 7.66
C PHE A 145 -9.28 -7.22 7.36
N SER A 146 -8.63 -7.80 8.37
CA SER A 146 -7.39 -8.55 8.15
C SER A 146 -7.62 -9.80 7.29
N LEU A 147 -8.71 -10.53 7.54
CA LEU A 147 -9.09 -11.70 6.75
C LEU A 147 -9.51 -11.34 5.32
N ALA A 148 -10.05 -10.13 5.10
CA ALA A 148 -10.45 -9.63 3.78
C ALA A 148 -9.28 -9.54 2.78
N TRP A 149 -8.05 -9.52 3.24
CA TRP A 149 -6.85 -9.57 2.40
C TRP A 149 -6.42 -11.00 2.04
N VAL A 150 -6.79 -12.00 2.83
CA VAL A 150 -6.31 -13.38 2.67
C VAL A 150 -6.79 -14.00 1.37
N LEU A 151 -8.09 -13.95 1.08
CA LEU A 151 -8.65 -14.55 -0.13
C LEU A 151 -8.10 -13.91 -1.40
N PRO A 152 -8.08 -12.56 -1.56
CA PRO A 152 -7.44 -11.92 -2.70
C PRO A 152 -5.97 -12.26 -2.85
N SER A 153 -5.24 -12.43 -1.74
CA SER A 153 -3.82 -12.75 -1.81
C SER A 153 -3.53 -14.14 -2.37
N LEU A 154 -4.44 -15.07 -2.18
CA LEU A 154 -4.33 -16.44 -2.68
C LEU A 154 -4.72 -16.56 -4.15
N ILE A 155 -5.86 -15.98 -4.53
CA ILE A 155 -6.46 -16.20 -5.85
C ILE A 155 -6.35 -15.00 -6.80
N GLY A 156 -6.17 -13.78 -6.27
CA GLY A 156 -6.16 -12.55 -7.06
C GLY A 156 -5.08 -12.54 -8.15
N PRO A 157 -3.79 -12.74 -7.78
CA PRO A 157 -2.72 -12.79 -8.77
C PRO A 157 -2.91 -13.89 -9.81
N ALA A 158 -3.37 -15.08 -9.40
CA ALA A 158 -3.61 -16.20 -10.32
C ALA A 158 -4.72 -15.88 -11.34
N ILE A 159 -5.85 -15.30 -10.88
CA ILE A 159 -6.94 -14.87 -11.76
C ILE A 159 -6.46 -13.78 -12.72
N ALA A 160 -5.73 -12.78 -12.20
CA ALA A 160 -5.23 -11.69 -13.01
C ALA A 160 -4.19 -12.13 -14.04
N GLY A 161 -3.24 -12.99 -13.63
CA GLY A 161 -2.23 -13.57 -14.51
C GLY A 161 -2.85 -14.44 -15.63
N TYR A 162 -3.82 -15.28 -15.27
CA TYR A 162 -4.57 -16.07 -16.24
C TYR A 162 -5.33 -15.17 -17.23
N ALA A 163 -6.02 -14.14 -16.74
CA ALA A 163 -6.72 -13.18 -17.59
C ALA A 163 -5.74 -12.48 -18.54
N ALA A 164 -4.61 -11.98 -18.04
CA ALA A 164 -3.61 -11.29 -18.84
C ALA A 164 -3.04 -12.18 -19.96
N THR A 165 -2.84 -13.46 -19.70
CA THR A 165 -2.30 -14.41 -20.67
C THR A 165 -3.32 -14.80 -21.75
N HIS A 166 -4.61 -14.99 -21.40
CA HIS A 166 -5.59 -15.63 -22.30
C HIS A 166 -6.65 -14.66 -22.85
N VAL A 167 -6.98 -13.59 -22.13
CA VAL A 167 -8.09 -12.66 -22.49
C VAL A 167 -7.60 -11.23 -22.63
N GLY A 168 -6.41 -10.95 -22.07
CA GLY A 168 -5.85 -9.60 -21.96
C GLY A 168 -6.05 -8.98 -20.57
N TRP A 169 -5.35 -7.88 -20.33
CA TRP A 169 -5.33 -7.22 -19.02
C TRP A 169 -6.57 -6.33 -18.74
N ARG A 170 -7.22 -5.80 -19.80
CA ARG A 170 -8.34 -4.86 -19.68
C ARG A 170 -9.54 -5.37 -18.89
N PRO A 171 -9.99 -6.64 -19.03
CA PRO A 171 -11.10 -7.18 -18.27
C PRO A 171 -10.92 -7.12 -16.76
N VAL A 172 -9.68 -7.16 -16.24
CA VAL A 172 -9.40 -7.01 -14.81
C VAL A 172 -9.89 -5.65 -14.30
N PHE A 173 -9.69 -4.58 -15.08
CA PHE A 173 -10.14 -3.22 -14.72
C PHE A 173 -11.66 -3.03 -14.89
N TRP A 174 -12.31 -3.78 -15.77
CA TRP A 174 -13.78 -3.67 -15.95
C TRP A 174 -14.57 -4.49 -14.94
N ALA A 175 -14.04 -5.62 -14.49
CA ALA A 175 -14.70 -6.48 -13.52
C ALA A 175 -14.82 -5.84 -12.13
N VAL A 176 -13.78 -5.12 -11.70
CA VAL A 176 -13.74 -4.51 -10.36
C VAL A 176 -14.85 -3.49 -10.11
N PRO A 177 -15.18 -2.57 -11.02
CA PRO A 177 -16.33 -1.65 -10.90
C PRO A 177 -17.66 -2.37 -10.69
N LEU A 178 -17.92 -3.44 -11.44
CA LEU A 178 -19.13 -4.24 -11.30
C LEU A 178 -19.20 -4.89 -9.90
N LEU A 179 -18.10 -5.49 -9.46
CA LEU A 179 -18.01 -6.10 -8.15
C LEU A 179 -18.11 -5.04 -7.03
N ALA A 180 -17.58 -3.83 -7.23
CA ALA A 180 -17.70 -2.72 -6.28
C ALA A 180 -19.17 -2.26 -6.11
N ALA A 181 -19.93 -2.21 -7.20
CA ALA A 181 -21.36 -1.92 -7.15
C ALA A 181 -22.09 -2.98 -6.29
N ILE A 182 -21.81 -4.26 -6.50
CA ILE A 182 -22.38 -5.36 -5.71
C ILE A 182 -21.95 -5.25 -4.23
N ALA A 183 -20.66 -5.01 -3.97
CA ALA A 183 -20.12 -4.87 -2.61
C ALA A 183 -20.72 -3.69 -1.82
N THR A 184 -21.23 -2.68 -2.53
CA THR A 184 -21.86 -1.51 -1.90
C THR A 184 -23.32 -1.78 -1.47
N LEU A 185 -24.00 -2.77 -2.04
CA LEU A 185 -25.41 -3.05 -1.73
C LEU A 185 -25.69 -3.24 -0.24
N PRO A 186 -24.91 -4.04 0.53
CA PRO A 186 -25.12 -4.17 1.97
C PRO A 186 -24.96 -2.84 2.73
N LEU A 187 -24.15 -1.91 2.21
CA LEU A 187 -23.90 -0.61 2.87
C LEU A 187 -25.03 0.40 2.65
N VAL A 188 -25.95 0.18 1.72
CA VAL A 188 -27.02 1.14 1.39
C VAL A 188 -27.84 1.51 2.65
N SER A 189 -28.16 0.55 3.51
CA SER A 189 -28.87 0.77 4.77
C SER A 189 -28.09 1.66 5.74
N VAL A 190 -26.78 1.40 5.85
CA VAL A 190 -25.85 2.17 6.68
C VAL A 190 -25.72 3.60 6.15
N LEU A 191 -25.50 3.73 4.82
CA LEU A 191 -25.35 5.02 4.15
C LEU A 191 -26.59 5.91 4.30
N ARG A 192 -27.80 5.33 4.10
CA ARG A 192 -29.05 6.06 4.27
C ARG A 192 -29.27 6.56 5.70
N ARG A 193 -28.94 5.73 6.70
CA ARG A 193 -29.12 6.10 8.11
C ARG A 193 -28.13 7.18 8.55
N LEU A 194 -26.88 7.10 8.13
CA LEU A 194 -25.84 8.04 8.55
C LEU A 194 -25.78 9.31 7.68
N ALA A 195 -26.47 9.35 6.54
CA ALA A 195 -26.56 10.56 5.70
C ALA A 195 -27.39 11.67 6.35
N SER A 196 -28.31 11.32 7.29
CA SER A 196 -29.25 12.27 7.92
C SER A 196 -28.75 12.93 9.20
N ASP A 197 -27.66 12.46 9.80
CA ASP A 197 -27.44 12.70 11.26
C ASP A 197 -26.39 13.78 11.63
N ARG A 198 -25.82 14.58 10.72
CA ARG A 198 -24.77 15.56 11.12
C ARG A 198 -24.96 16.96 10.59
N ALA A 199 -24.92 17.91 11.55
CA ALA A 199 -24.73 19.34 11.27
C ALA A 199 -23.44 19.58 10.50
N ARG A 200 -23.52 20.30 9.38
CA ARG A 200 -22.41 20.59 8.47
C ARG A 200 -21.49 21.63 9.12
N GLN A 201 -20.28 21.26 9.45
CA GLN A 201 -19.22 22.23 9.68
C GLN A 201 -18.56 22.60 8.34
N PRO A 202 -18.15 23.88 8.14
CA PRO A 202 -17.43 24.26 6.93
C PRO A 202 -16.12 23.47 6.85
N ALA A 203 -15.87 22.83 5.70
CA ALA A 203 -14.63 22.11 5.44
C ALA A 203 -13.48 23.12 5.39
N GLN A 204 -12.73 23.26 6.47
CA GLN A 204 -11.43 23.91 6.41
C GLN A 204 -10.43 22.88 5.87
N LEU A 205 -9.84 23.17 4.70
CA LEU A 205 -8.72 22.39 4.20
C LEU A 205 -7.59 22.53 5.24
N SER A 206 -7.39 21.48 6.02
CA SER A 206 -6.40 21.53 7.10
C SER A 206 -5.00 21.72 6.47
N ARG A 207 -4.09 22.35 7.19
CA ARG A 207 -2.67 22.46 6.78
C ARG A 207 -2.08 21.09 6.38
N LEU A 208 -2.54 20.02 7.04
CA LEU A 208 -2.13 18.64 6.73
C LEU A 208 -2.61 18.18 5.35
N ALA A 209 -3.82 18.57 4.93
CA ALA A 209 -4.34 18.24 3.60
C ALA A 209 -3.52 18.92 2.49
N ILE A 210 -3.16 20.19 2.69
CA ILE A 210 -2.29 20.92 1.74
C ILE A 210 -0.91 20.24 1.67
N LEU A 211 -0.31 19.92 2.81
CA LEU A 211 0.97 19.21 2.86
C LEU A 211 0.91 17.84 2.15
N ALA A 212 -0.19 17.10 2.31
CA ALA A 212 -0.39 15.81 1.66
C ALA A 212 -0.54 15.95 0.15
N LEU A 213 -1.25 16.98 -0.34
CA LEU A 213 -1.33 17.30 -1.77
C LEU A 213 0.04 17.66 -2.34
N VAL A 214 0.79 18.51 -1.65
CA VAL A 214 2.15 18.90 -2.08
C VAL A 214 3.07 17.67 -2.10
N CYS A 215 3.00 16.82 -1.08
CA CYS A 215 3.79 15.59 -1.01
C CYS A 215 3.45 14.62 -2.16
N GLY A 216 2.16 14.33 -2.36
CA GLY A 216 1.69 13.44 -3.43
C GLY A 216 2.05 13.98 -4.83
N SER A 217 1.92 15.30 -5.05
CA SER A 217 2.36 15.95 -6.29
C SER A 217 3.87 15.85 -6.48
N GLY A 218 4.65 16.05 -5.42
CA GLY A 218 6.10 15.91 -5.45
C GLY A 218 6.54 14.49 -5.83
N VAL A 219 5.93 13.48 -5.22
CA VAL A 219 6.19 12.06 -5.55
C VAL A 219 5.80 11.74 -6.99
N LEU A 220 4.66 12.25 -7.47
CA LEU A 220 4.24 12.08 -8.86
C LEU A 220 5.25 12.71 -9.84
N LEU A 221 5.76 13.91 -9.53
CA LEU A 221 6.80 14.54 -10.36
C LEU A 221 8.09 13.70 -10.41
N LEU A 222 8.50 13.10 -9.29
CA LEU A 222 9.63 12.18 -9.25
C LEU A 222 9.40 10.94 -10.14
N GLN A 223 8.20 10.36 -10.11
CA GLN A 223 7.84 9.23 -10.96
C GLN A 223 7.86 9.65 -12.45
N LEU A 224 7.25 10.78 -12.79
CA LEU A 224 7.24 11.32 -14.16
C LEU A 224 8.63 11.68 -14.67
N ALA A 225 9.54 12.09 -13.79
CA ALA A 225 10.92 12.37 -14.15
C ALA A 225 11.58 11.17 -14.81
N GLY A 226 11.43 9.97 -14.22
CA GLY A 226 11.97 8.74 -14.79
C GLY A 226 11.31 8.34 -16.11
N ALA A 227 10.00 8.53 -16.26
CA ALA A 227 9.28 8.18 -17.48
C ALA A 227 9.53 9.10 -18.67
N LEU A 228 9.70 10.40 -18.41
CA LEU A 228 9.86 11.41 -19.46
C LEU A 228 11.32 11.62 -19.90
N GLY A 229 12.29 11.23 -19.05
CA GLY A 229 13.75 11.27 -19.36
C GLY A 229 14.29 12.61 -19.81
N GLN A 230 15.49 12.59 -20.44
CA GLN A 230 16.17 13.74 -21.03
C GLN A 230 16.32 14.94 -20.04
N TRP A 231 16.23 16.19 -20.53
CA TRP A 231 16.31 17.39 -19.69
C TRP A 231 15.20 17.46 -18.63
N ARG A 232 14.03 16.84 -18.91
CA ARG A 232 12.88 16.76 -17.98
C ARG A 232 13.21 15.93 -16.74
N LEU A 233 14.10 14.94 -16.86
CA LEU A 233 14.57 14.13 -15.74
C LEU A 233 15.12 15.04 -14.62
N ILE A 234 16.02 15.96 -14.94
CA ILE A 234 16.64 16.85 -13.95
C ILE A 234 15.61 17.82 -13.36
N ALA A 235 14.83 18.51 -14.21
CA ALA A 235 13.88 19.53 -13.78
C ALA A 235 12.79 18.96 -12.87
N LEU A 236 12.17 17.82 -13.28
CA LEU A 236 11.12 17.18 -12.52
C LEU A 236 11.64 16.51 -11.23
N THR A 237 12.86 15.94 -11.28
CA THR A 237 13.51 15.40 -10.07
C THR A 237 13.76 16.49 -9.04
N LEU A 238 14.32 17.62 -9.43
CA LEU A 238 14.57 18.74 -8.51
C LEU A 238 13.24 19.28 -7.93
N ALA A 239 12.26 19.52 -8.78
CA ALA A 239 10.93 20.00 -8.32
C ALA A 239 10.28 18.97 -7.37
N GLY A 240 10.28 17.70 -7.72
CA GLY A 240 9.72 16.62 -6.90
C GLY A 240 10.45 16.46 -5.56
N LEU A 241 11.80 16.54 -5.56
CA LEU A 241 12.61 16.49 -4.33
C LEU A 241 12.31 17.68 -3.41
N VAL A 242 12.20 18.90 -3.96
CA VAL A 242 11.86 20.10 -3.17
C VAL A 242 10.48 19.94 -2.54
N LEU A 243 9.46 19.57 -3.32
CA LEU A 243 8.10 19.42 -2.81
C LEU A 243 7.98 18.29 -1.79
N THR A 244 8.51 17.11 -2.10
CA THR A 244 8.47 15.95 -1.20
C THR A 244 9.31 16.18 0.04
N GLY A 245 10.53 16.68 -0.11
CA GLY A 245 11.45 16.99 0.99
C GLY A 245 10.94 18.10 1.91
N TRP A 246 10.15 19.04 1.39
CA TRP A 246 9.49 20.05 2.20
C TRP A 246 8.24 19.53 2.92
N ALA A 247 7.41 18.74 2.25
CA ALA A 247 6.11 18.32 2.76
C ALA A 247 6.18 17.06 3.65
N LEU A 248 6.91 16.03 3.21
CA LEU A 248 6.93 14.73 3.90
C LEU A 248 7.42 14.82 5.37
N PRO A 249 8.50 15.56 5.70
CA PRO A 249 8.92 15.72 7.09
C PRO A 249 7.87 16.40 7.99
N ARG A 250 7.01 17.22 7.41
CA ARG A 250 5.93 17.92 8.12
C ARG A 250 4.69 17.06 8.32
N LEU A 251 4.53 16.02 7.51
CA LEU A 251 3.49 15.00 7.66
C LEU A 251 3.86 13.94 8.69
N MET A 252 5.15 13.76 8.98
CA MET A 252 5.68 12.75 9.89
C MET A 252 5.82 13.29 11.33
N PRO A 253 5.96 12.41 12.34
CA PRO A 253 6.22 12.84 13.71
C PRO A 253 7.57 13.54 13.83
N LYS A 254 7.65 14.51 14.74
CA LYS A 254 8.91 15.22 15.02
C LYS A 254 10.01 14.23 15.39
N GLY A 255 11.16 14.33 14.74
CA GLY A 255 12.29 13.45 14.96
C GLY A 255 12.28 12.16 14.11
N ALA A 256 11.32 11.98 13.19
CA ALA A 256 11.27 10.83 12.31
C ALA A 256 12.55 10.73 11.46
N PHE A 257 12.91 11.76 10.73
CA PHE A 257 14.09 11.78 9.85
C PHE A 257 15.43 11.79 10.59
N THR A 258 15.45 12.08 11.89
CA THR A 258 16.64 11.91 12.75
C THR A 258 16.63 10.58 13.47
N LEU A 259 15.67 9.72 13.17
CA LEU A 259 15.48 8.40 13.77
C LEU A 259 15.47 8.46 15.31
N ARG A 260 14.74 9.45 15.87
CA ARG A 260 14.59 9.56 17.31
C ARG A 260 13.93 8.29 17.86
N ARG A 261 14.40 7.80 19.00
CA ARG A 261 13.94 6.56 19.65
C ARG A 261 12.42 6.52 19.86
N GLY A 262 11.82 5.34 19.79
CA GLY A 262 10.39 5.11 20.01
C GLY A 262 9.53 5.31 18.74
N VAL A 263 8.37 5.96 18.87
CA VAL A 263 7.39 6.15 17.79
C VAL A 263 7.99 6.72 16.50
N PRO A 264 8.86 7.76 16.52
CA PRO A 264 9.45 8.29 15.28
C PRO A 264 10.25 7.24 14.49
N SER A 265 11.09 6.45 15.17
CA SER A 265 11.84 5.36 14.53
C SER A 265 10.94 4.24 14.04
N ALA A 266 9.88 3.90 14.76
CA ALA A 266 8.90 2.90 14.35
C ALA A 266 8.18 3.31 13.04
N ILE A 267 7.79 4.57 12.91
CA ILE A 267 7.19 5.11 11.69
C ILE A 267 8.19 5.08 10.52
N MET A 268 9.46 5.45 10.75
CA MET A 268 10.47 5.39 9.68
C MET A 268 10.83 3.97 9.28
N THR A 269 10.87 3.02 10.23
CA THR A 269 11.04 1.59 9.92
C THR A 269 9.95 1.13 8.97
N ARG A 270 8.71 1.52 9.25
CA ARG A 270 7.56 1.17 8.41
C ARG A 270 7.66 1.81 7.01
N LEU A 271 8.04 3.08 6.94
CA LEU A 271 8.24 3.78 5.66
C LEU A 271 9.27 3.08 4.77
N PHE A 272 10.46 2.79 5.31
CA PHE A 272 11.52 2.14 4.55
C PHE A 272 11.17 0.70 4.18
N ALA A 273 10.65 -0.09 5.12
CA ALA A 273 10.32 -1.49 4.84
C ALA A 273 9.18 -1.63 3.84
N MET A 274 8.15 -0.77 3.92
CA MET A 274 7.04 -0.76 2.95
C MET A 274 7.49 -0.28 1.58
N GLY A 275 8.43 0.67 1.51
CA GLY A 275 9.07 1.07 0.26
C GLY A 275 9.80 -0.11 -0.38
N ALA A 276 10.73 -0.73 0.33
CA ALA A 276 11.49 -1.88 -0.16
C ALA A 276 10.58 -3.03 -0.63
N GLN A 277 9.53 -3.33 0.15
CA GLN A 277 8.54 -4.35 -0.21
C GLN A 277 7.76 -3.99 -1.49
N ALA A 278 7.32 -2.72 -1.63
CA ALA A 278 6.56 -2.27 -2.79
C ALA A 278 7.41 -2.26 -4.07
N GLY A 279 8.66 -1.79 -3.98
CA GLY A 279 9.61 -1.83 -5.09
C GLY A 279 9.83 -3.27 -5.57
N ALA A 280 10.19 -4.18 -4.68
CA ALA A 280 10.40 -5.58 -5.04
C ALA A 280 9.12 -6.23 -5.58
N SER A 281 7.97 -6.01 -4.94
CA SER A 281 6.67 -6.58 -5.37
C SER A 281 6.28 -6.15 -6.77
N ALA A 282 6.55 -4.89 -7.15
CA ALA A 282 6.23 -4.39 -8.48
C ALA A 282 7.17 -4.96 -9.55
N PHE A 283 8.48 -5.06 -9.25
CA PHE A 283 9.49 -5.43 -10.25
C PHE A 283 9.73 -6.92 -10.39
N ILE A 284 9.46 -7.76 -9.38
CA ILE A 284 9.64 -9.22 -9.50
C ILE A 284 8.81 -9.80 -10.67
N PRO A 285 7.50 -9.54 -10.83
CA PRO A 285 6.76 -10.04 -11.98
C PRO A 285 7.29 -9.51 -13.32
N LEU A 286 7.77 -8.26 -13.36
CA LEU A 286 8.36 -7.67 -14.55
C LEU A 286 9.65 -8.41 -14.95
N VAL A 287 10.56 -8.63 -14.02
CA VAL A 287 11.85 -9.31 -14.28
C VAL A 287 11.61 -10.77 -14.66
N LEU A 288 10.67 -11.46 -14.01
CA LEU A 288 10.32 -12.84 -14.39
C LEU A 288 9.79 -12.92 -15.83
N GLN A 289 9.00 -11.94 -16.27
CA GLN A 289 8.47 -11.93 -17.63
C GLN A 289 9.52 -11.49 -18.66
N ARG A 290 10.34 -10.47 -18.38
CA ARG A 290 11.29 -9.87 -19.33
C ARG A 290 12.63 -10.60 -19.42
N VAL A 291 13.17 -11.03 -18.28
CA VAL A 291 14.50 -11.67 -18.20
C VAL A 291 14.38 -13.20 -18.26
N HIS A 292 13.43 -13.77 -17.54
CA HIS A 292 13.25 -15.23 -17.48
C HIS A 292 12.16 -15.75 -18.44
N HIS A 293 11.53 -14.88 -19.23
CA HIS A 293 10.51 -15.23 -20.24
C HIS A 293 9.32 -16.02 -19.70
N TRP A 294 8.94 -15.80 -18.44
CA TRP A 294 7.76 -16.43 -17.87
C TRP A 294 6.47 -15.78 -18.39
N HIS A 295 5.43 -16.58 -18.59
CA HIS A 295 4.09 -16.05 -18.84
C HIS A 295 3.52 -15.38 -17.59
N ALA A 296 2.56 -14.47 -17.77
CA ALA A 296 1.98 -13.69 -16.66
C ALA A 296 1.31 -14.58 -15.59
N ASP A 297 0.71 -15.72 -15.99
CA ASP A 297 0.12 -16.69 -15.07
C ASP A 297 1.19 -17.31 -14.15
N SER A 298 2.32 -17.72 -14.70
CA SER A 298 3.44 -18.28 -13.92
C SER A 298 4.12 -17.20 -13.06
N ALA A 299 4.33 -15.99 -13.60
CA ALA A 299 4.89 -14.86 -12.85
C ALA A 299 3.99 -14.41 -11.68
N SER A 300 2.66 -14.63 -11.78
CA SER A 300 1.70 -14.36 -10.72
C SER A 300 1.96 -15.17 -9.44
N LEU A 301 2.61 -16.35 -9.56
CA LEU A 301 3.00 -17.17 -8.41
C LEU A 301 3.93 -16.42 -7.46
N ALA A 302 4.83 -15.58 -8.00
CA ALA A 302 5.72 -14.77 -7.16
C ALA A 302 4.92 -13.77 -6.31
N VAL A 303 3.89 -13.12 -6.88
CA VAL A 303 3.03 -12.20 -6.11
C VAL A 303 2.28 -12.97 -5.02
N THR A 304 1.76 -14.15 -5.35
CA THR A 304 1.07 -15.03 -4.38
C THR A 304 2.00 -15.46 -3.25
N VAL A 305 3.24 -15.88 -3.56
CA VAL A 305 4.25 -16.22 -2.54
C VAL A 305 4.49 -15.08 -1.57
N GLY A 306 4.67 -13.85 -2.06
CA GLY A 306 4.88 -12.66 -1.22
C GLY A 306 3.70 -12.36 -0.29
N THR A 307 2.47 -12.46 -0.79
CA THR A 307 1.26 -12.15 -0.01
C THR A 307 0.90 -13.24 1.00
N VAL A 308 1.04 -14.51 0.63
CA VAL A 308 0.84 -15.64 1.54
C VAL A 308 1.86 -15.64 2.67
N SER A 309 3.13 -15.39 2.33
CA SER A 309 4.19 -15.29 3.35
C SER A 309 4.00 -14.10 4.28
N TRP A 310 3.45 -12.97 3.78
CA TRP A 310 3.05 -11.85 4.65
C TRP A 310 2.00 -12.27 5.68
N ALA A 311 0.93 -12.95 5.25
CA ALA A 311 -0.09 -13.47 6.15
C ALA A 311 0.49 -14.48 7.16
N PHE A 312 1.43 -15.31 6.73
CA PHE A 312 2.17 -16.24 7.60
C PHE A 312 2.97 -15.48 8.67
N GLY A 313 3.76 -14.47 8.32
CA GLY A 313 4.53 -13.65 9.24
C GLY A 313 3.65 -12.90 10.25
N ALA A 314 2.53 -12.31 9.77
CA ALA A 314 1.54 -11.66 10.61
C ALA A 314 0.88 -12.62 11.61
N THR A 315 0.63 -13.87 11.20
CA THR A 315 0.08 -14.92 12.09
C THR A 315 1.12 -15.38 13.11
N LEU A 316 2.37 -15.56 12.69
CA LEU A 316 3.45 -15.99 13.57
C LEU A 316 3.68 -14.99 14.72
N GLN A 317 3.73 -13.68 14.41
CA GLN A 317 3.90 -12.64 15.42
C GLN A 317 2.74 -12.60 16.43
N SER A 318 1.51 -12.91 16.02
CA SER A 318 0.34 -12.88 16.91
C SER A 318 0.42 -13.91 18.04
N ARG A 319 1.23 -14.97 17.87
CA ARG A 319 1.47 -16.01 18.88
C ARG A 319 2.51 -15.60 19.94
N VAL A 320 3.29 -14.54 19.68
CA VAL A 320 4.30 -14.05 20.60
C VAL A 320 3.63 -13.22 21.69
N ARG A 321 3.57 -13.78 22.93
CA ARG A 321 2.92 -13.15 24.08
C ARG A 321 3.87 -12.36 24.96
N ASP A 322 5.14 -12.75 24.99
CA ASP A 322 6.18 -12.07 25.77
C ASP A 322 6.47 -10.67 25.22
N GLY A 323 6.43 -9.67 26.09
CA GLY A 323 6.61 -8.26 25.74
C GLY A 323 8.02 -7.98 25.19
N ASN A 324 9.06 -8.56 25.80
CA ASN A 324 10.44 -8.37 25.36
C ASN A 324 10.71 -9.03 24.01
N ALA A 325 10.18 -10.23 23.79
CA ALA A 325 10.24 -10.89 22.49
C ALA A 325 9.50 -10.08 21.42
N ARG A 326 8.31 -9.53 21.73
CA ARG A 326 7.54 -8.69 20.81
C ARG A 326 8.30 -7.43 20.38
N MET A 327 9.06 -6.81 21.27
CA MET A 327 9.88 -5.64 20.93
C MET A 327 11.00 -5.94 19.93
N ARG A 328 11.45 -7.19 19.81
CA ARG A 328 12.50 -7.64 18.88
C ARG A 328 11.92 -7.99 17.50
N LEU A 329 10.62 -8.25 17.38
CA LEU A 329 10.00 -8.69 16.13
C LEU A 329 10.16 -7.70 14.97
N PRO A 330 10.10 -6.36 15.15
CA PRO A 330 10.38 -5.43 14.05
C PRO A 330 11.78 -5.60 13.49
N VAL A 331 12.80 -5.77 14.35
CA VAL A 331 14.19 -5.97 13.92
C VAL A 331 14.34 -7.30 13.19
N ILE A 332 13.78 -8.39 13.74
CA ILE A 332 13.79 -9.71 13.08
C ILE A 332 13.09 -9.63 11.72
N GLY A 333 11.95 -8.98 11.66
CA GLY A 333 11.17 -8.85 10.42
C GLY A 333 11.92 -8.09 9.33
N VAL A 334 12.58 -6.97 9.65
CA VAL A 334 13.36 -6.21 8.65
C VAL A 334 14.66 -6.92 8.27
N ILE A 335 15.27 -7.71 9.16
CA ILE A 335 16.41 -8.56 8.82
C ILE A 335 15.98 -9.65 7.83
N LEU A 336 14.83 -10.30 8.06
CA LEU A 336 14.27 -11.29 7.14
C LEU A 336 13.94 -10.67 5.77
N LEU A 337 13.36 -9.47 5.76
CA LEU A 337 13.12 -8.70 4.53
C LEU A 337 14.42 -8.46 3.78
N THR A 338 15.44 -7.92 4.45
CA THR A 338 16.73 -7.59 3.82
C THR A 338 17.46 -8.84 3.32
N ALA A 339 17.55 -9.88 4.15
CA ALA A 339 18.19 -11.14 3.77
C ALA A 339 17.46 -11.81 2.59
N GLY A 340 16.13 -11.73 2.57
CA GLY A 340 15.32 -12.27 1.49
C GLY A 340 15.48 -11.51 0.17
N LEU A 341 15.77 -10.20 0.20
CA LEU A 341 16.03 -9.41 -1.01
C LEU A 341 17.38 -9.74 -1.68
N ILE A 342 18.35 -10.28 -0.96
CA ILE A 342 19.66 -10.63 -1.53
C ILE A 342 19.52 -11.57 -2.74
N PRO A 343 18.89 -12.75 -2.64
CA PRO A 343 18.73 -13.63 -3.81
C PRO A 343 17.76 -13.04 -4.87
N VAL A 344 16.86 -12.13 -4.51
CA VAL A 344 15.99 -11.44 -5.48
C VAL A 344 16.79 -10.55 -6.43
N VAL A 345 17.90 -9.95 -5.96
CA VAL A 345 18.83 -9.21 -6.84
C VAL A 345 19.38 -10.10 -7.96
N GLY A 346 19.58 -11.39 -7.72
CA GLY A 346 20.05 -12.34 -8.72
C GLY A 346 19.14 -12.49 -9.92
N LEU A 347 17.82 -12.24 -9.79
CA LEU A 347 16.86 -12.38 -10.89
C LEU A 347 17.16 -11.53 -12.12
N VAL A 348 17.97 -10.48 -12.01
CA VAL A 348 18.38 -9.67 -13.18
C VAL A 348 19.36 -10.40 -14.11
N ASN A 349 19.80 -11.58 -13.75
CA ASN A 349 20.61 -12.45 -14.59
C ASN A 349 19.75 -13.62 -15.07
N ALA A 350 19.58 -13.79 -16.37
CA ALA A 350 18.79 -14.87 -16.97
C ALA A 350 19.29 -16.28 -16.59
N ASP A 351 20.61 -16.44 -16.36
CA ASP A 351 21.21 -17.70 -15.95
C ASP A 351 21.00 -18.04 -14.47
N TRP A 352 20.54 -17.06 -13.67
CA TRP A 352 20.31 -17.28 -12.24
C TRP A 352 19.06 -18.12 -12.01
N PRO A 353 19.13 -19.18 -11.20
CA PRO A 353 17.94 -20.00 -10.91
C PRO A 353 16.90 -19.17 -10.14
N VAL A 354 15.64 -19.27 -10.55
CA VAL A 354 14.54 -18.47 -9.97
C VAL A 354 14.19 -18.90 -8.54
N TRP A 355 14.36 -20.20 -8.21
CA TRP A 355 13.92 -20.74 -6.92
C TRP A 355 14.56 -20.08 -5.68
N PRO A 356 15.85 -19.67 -5.65
CA PRO A 356 16.41 -18.97 -4.49
C PRO A 356 15.75 -17.62 -4.27
N ALA A 357 15.38 -16.94 -5.36
CA ALA A 357 14.68 -15.66 -5.28
C ALA A 357 13.25 -15.84 -4.76
N LEU A 358 12.54 -16.91 -5.13
CA LEU A 358 11.21 -17.21 -4.58
C LEU A 358 11.27 -17.55 -3.08
N VAL A 359 12.29 -18.28 -2.63
CA VAL A 359 12.53 -18.53 -1.19
C VAL A 359 12.86 -17.22 -0.47
N GLY A 360 13.74 -16.41 -1.05
CA GLY A 360 14.03 -15.07 -0.52
C GLY A 360 12.80 -14.19 -0.44
N TRP A 361 11.97 -14.21 -1.47
CA TRP A 361 10.72 -13.46 -1.51
C TRP A 361 9.70 -13.94 -0.47
N PHE A 362 9.67 -15.24 -0.18
CA PHE A 362 8.91 -15.76 0.96
C PHE A 362 9.42 -15.18 2.29
N CYS A 363 10.74 -15.13 2.49
CA CYS A 363 11.32 -14.49 3.69
C CYS A 363 10.98 -13.00 3.76
N CYS A 364 11.01 -12.28 2.63
CA CYS A 364 10.61 -10.87 2.55
C CYS A 364 9.17 -10.66 3.02
N GLY A 365 8.23 -11.42 2.48
CA GLY A 365 6.84 -11.32 2.86
C GLY A 365 6.61 -11.66 4.34
N ALA A 366 7.19 -12.77 4.83
CA ALA A 366 7.08 -13.17 6.22
C ALA A 366 7.67 -12.12 7.17
N GLY A 367 8.84 -11.57 6.85
CA GLY A 367 9.48 -10.50 7.60
C GLY A 367 8.62 -9.23 7.65
N THR A 368 8.10 -8.81 6.50
CA THR A 368 7.21 -7.64 6.39
C THR A 368 5.92 -7.84 7.18
N GLY A 369 5.26 -8.99 7.07
CA GLY A 369 4.04 -9.29 7.82
C GLY A 369 4.24 -9.26 9.33
N MET A 370 5.36 -9.82 9.79
CA MET A 370 5.76 -9.81 11.19
C MET A 370 6.00 -8.38 11.69
N MET A 371 6.81 -7.62 10.98
CA MET A 371 7.18 -6.24 11.33
C MET A 371 5.97 -5.31 11.28
N HIS A 372 5.20 -5.32 10.20
CA HIS A 372 4.09 -4.41 9.94
C HIS A 372 3.02 -4.48 11.03
N SER A 373 2.59 -5.71 11.38
CA SER A 373 1.58 -5.94 12.42
C SER A 373 2.10 -5.56 13.80
N THR A 374 3.36 -5.91 14.11
CA THR A 374 3.99 -5.57 15.40
C THR A 374 4.15 -4.07 15.57
N LEU A 375 4.61 -3.35 14.54
CA LEU A 375 4.76 -1.88 14.60
C LEU A 375 3.43 -1.18 14.86
N SER A 376 2.32 -1.67 14.27
CA SER A 376 1.00 -1.09 14.53
C SER A 376 0.63 -1.19 16.02
N VAL A 377 0.89 -2.33 16.66
CA VAL A 377 0.60 -2.53 18.08
C VAL A 377 1.57 -1.74 18.96
N LEU A 378 2.86 -1.78 18.68
CA LEU A 378 3.88 -1.11 19.49
C LEU A 378 3.74 0.42 19.45
N THR A 379 3.51 1.01 18.28
CA THR A 379 3.35 2.47 18.17
C THR A 379 2.13 2.98 18.92
N LEU A 380 1.01 2.25 18.89
CA LEU A 380 -0.16 2.58 19.70
C LEU A 380 0.11 2.41 21.18
N GLY A 381 0.81 1.34 21.58
CA GLY A 381 1.17 1.10 22.98
C GLY A 381 2.17 2.12 23.55
N LEU A 382 3.03 2.72 22.71
CA LEU A 382 3.98 3.77 23.07
C LEU A 382 3.39 5.18 23.04
N SER A 383 2.13 5.33 22.63
CA SER A 383 1.44 6.63 22.50
C SER A 383 0.26 6.74 23.45
N ARG A 384 -0.13 8.00 23.76
CA ARG A 384 -1.31 8.25 24.59
C ARG A 384 -2.59 7.90 23.83
N PRO A 385 -3.66 7.45 24.52
CA PRO A 385 -4.93 7.11 23.86
C PRO A 385 -5.51 8.25 23.00
N GLU A 386 -5.32 9.50 23.43
CA GLU A 386 -5.79 10.70 22.71
C GLU A 386 -5.04 10.91 21.37
N GLU A 387 -3.84 10.36 21.24
CA GLU A 387 -3.00 10.46 20.04
C GLU A 387 -3.14 9.28 19.07
N HIS A 388 -3.91 8.23 19.42
CA HIS A 388 -4.01 7.02 18.61
C HIS A 388 -4.47 7.31 17.17
N GLY A 389 -5.41 8.23 16.97
CA GLY A 389 -5.84 8.65 15.63
C GLY A 389 -4.70 9.25 14.80
N LYS A 390 -3.89 10.11 15.43
CA LYS A 390 -2.72 10.74 14.80
C LYS A 390 -1.63 9.74 14.48
N VAL A 391 -1.35 8.81 15.41
CA VAL A 391 -0.36 7.75 15.21
C VAL A 391 -0.79 6.80 14.08
N SER A 392 -2.06 6.42 14.04
CA SER A 392 -2.62 5.61 12.94
C SER A 392 -2.50 6.33 11.60
N SER A 393 -2.71 7.65 11.56
CA SER A 393 -2.49 8.46 10.35
C SER A 393 -1.02 8.44 9.91
N TRP A 394 -0.08 8.58 10.85
CA TRP A 394 1.36 8.50 10.53
C TRP A 394 1.76 7.14 9.97
N LEU A 395 1.22 6.04 10.53
CA LEU A 395 1.45 4.69 10.00
C LEU A 395 0.97 4.57 8.56
N GLN A 396 -0.24 5.08 8.26
CA GLN A 396 -0.81 5.01 6.93
C GLN A 396 -0.05 5.89 5.92
N VAL A 397 0.36 7.09 6.36
CA VAL A 397 1.21 7.98 5.54
C VAL A 397 2.57 7.31 5.27
N ALA A 398 3.17 6.63 6.25
CA ALA A 398 4.42 5.92 6.08
C ALA A 398 4.30 4.79 5.03
N ASP A 399 3.22 4.01 5.06
CA ASP A 399 2.97 2.96 4.07
C ASP A 399 2.87 3.52 2.64
N SER A 400 1.99 4.51 2.46
CA SER A 400 1.74 5.09 1.14
C SER A 400 2.94 5.88 0.62
N ALA A 401 3.59 6.69 1.48
CA ALA A 401 4.74 7.48 1.09
C ALA A 401 5.96 6.60 0.82
N GLY A 402 6.23 5.60 1.65
CA GLY A 402 7.33 4.66 1.45
C GLY A 402 7.22 3.98 0.10
N SER A 403 6.07 3.38 -0.19
CA SER A 403 5.81 2.70 -1.46
C SER A 403 5.90 3.62 -2.68
N ALA A 404 5.30 4.81 -2.60
CA ALA A 404 5.27 5.75 -3.73
C ALA A 404 6.64 6.40 -4.00
N VAL A 405 7.40 6.74 -2.94
CA VAL A 405 8.76 7.29 -3.05
C VAL A 405 9.74 6.25 -3.58
N GLU A 406 9.66 5.01 -3.11
CA GLU A 406 10.50 3.91 -3.62
C GLU A 406 10.35 3.74 -5.12
N LEU A 407 9.11 3.61 -5.61
CA LEU A 407 8.83 3.50 -7.04
C LEU A 407 9.31 4.71 -7.83
N ALA A 408 9.27 5.91 -7.23
CA ALA A 408 9.81 7.13 -7.85
C ALA A 408 11.34 7.08 -7.96
N VAL A 409 12.04 6.69 -6.90
CA VAL A 409 13.51 6.55 -6.89
C VAL A 409 13.95 5.50 -7.90
N VAL A 410 13.26 4.36 -7.95
CA VAL A 410 13.51 3.30 -8.95
C VAL A 410 13.29 3.83 -10.36
N SER A 411 12.22 4.59 -10.61
CA SER A 411 11.94 5.20 -11.92
C SER A 411 13.08 6.09 -12.41
N ILE A 412 13.58 6.97 -11.53
CA ILE A 412 14.71 7.86 -11.84
C ILE A 412 15.97 7.04 -12.09
N ALA A 413 16.25 6.04 -11.27
CA ALA A 413 17.44 5.21 -11.41
C ALA A 413 17.44 4.39 -12.70
N LEU A 414 16.29 3.82 -13.09
CA LEU A 414 16.16 3.12 -14.37
C LEU A 414 16.39 4.05 -15.56
N SER A 415 15.83 5.26 -15.53
CA SER A 415 16.05 6.25 -16.58
C SER A 415 17.52 6.70 -16.67
N ALA A 416 18.16 6.93 -15.51
CA ALA A 416 19.58 7.26 -15.48
C ALA A 416 20.46 6.11 -15.98
N TRP A 417 20.12 4.87 -15.67
CA TRP A 417 20.82 3.66 -16.09
C TRP A 417 20.76 3.48 -17.60
N THR A 418 19.58 3.71 -18.19
CA THR A 418 19.38 3.69 -19.64
C THR A 418 20.17 4.84 -20.31
N PHE A 419 20.21 6.02 -19.70
CA PHE A 419 20.94 7.18 -20.22
C PHE A 419 22.45 6.93 -20.33
N ILE A 420 23.05 6.16 -19.40
CA ILE A 420 24.46 5.77 -19.45
C ILE A 420 24.72 4.55 -20.36
N GLY A 421 23.71 4.09 -21.11
CA GLY A 421 23.85 3.07 -22.13
C GLY A 421 23.79 1.63 -21.64
N VAL A 422 23.33 1.38 -20.40
CA VAL A 422 23.10 0.01 -19.91
C VAL A 422 21.82 -0.55 -20.53
N THR A 423 21.96 -1.62 -21.27
CA THR A 423 20.87 -2.31 -21.99
C THR A 423 20.80 -3.79 -21.60
N GLY A 424 19.76 -4.49 -22.05
CA GLY A 424 19.52 -5.91 -21.73
C GLY A 424 19.07 -6.12 -20.29
N ASP A 425 19.28 -7.31 -19.78
CA ASP A 425 18.79 -7.77 -18.48
C ASP A 425 19.25 -6.90 -17.30
N LEU A 426 20.49 -6.41 -17.37
CA LEU A 426 21.04 -5.53 -16.35
C LEU A 426 20.33 -4.16 -16.26
N SER A 427 19.52 -3.79 -17.26
CA SER A 427 18.74 -2.55 -17.22
C SER A 427 17.73 -2.55 -16.05
N TYR A 428 17.33 -3.71 -15.56
CA TYR A 428 16.41 -3.87 -14.41
C TYR A 428 17.11 -3.88 -13.05
N ALA A 429 18.45 -3.92 -12.99
CA ALA A 429 19.21 -4.03 -11.75
C ALA A 429 18.94 -2.93 -10.70
N PRO A 430 18.70 -1.65 -11.08
CA PRO A 430 18.40 -0.61 -10.10
C PRO A 430 17.22 -0.94 -9.17
N ALA A 431 16.17 -1.60 -9.66
CA ALA A 431 14.97 -1.87 -8.87
C ALA A 431 15.24 -2.75 -7.62
N PRO A 432 15.74 -3.99 -7.73
CA PRO A 432 16.02 -4.82 -6.57
C PRO A 432 17.20 -4.30 -5.71
N LEU A 433 18.16 -3.60 -6.31
CA LEU A 433 19.27 -3.00 -5.55
C LEU A 433 18.81 -1.86 -4.65
N ILE A 434 17.94 -0.97 -5.14
CA ILE A 434 17.38 0.12 -4.35
C ILE A 434 16.50 -0.45 -3.24
N ALA A 435 15.65 -1.43 -3.54
CA ALA A 435 14.85 -2.12 -2.53
C ALA A 435 15.72 -2.72 -1.41
N LEU A 436 16.85 -3.36 -1.78
CA LEU A 436 17.81 -3.89 -0.82
C LEU A 436 18.45 -2.79 0.03
N LEU A 437 18.90 -1.69 -0.57
CA LEU A 437 19.50 -0.56 0.14
C LEU A 437 18.50 0.10 1.10
N VAL A 438 17.25 0.32 0.67
CA VAL A 438 16.21 0.91 1.51
C VAL A 438 15.83 -0.04 2.65
N SER A 439 15.85 -1.37 2.41
CA SER A 439 15.62 -2.35 3.49
C SER A 439 16.71 -2.30 4.57
N VAL A 440 17.96 -2.01 4.22
CA VAL A 440 19.05 -1.81 5.21
C VAL A 440 18.77 -0.59 6.08
N LEU A 441 18.23 0.51 5.52
CA LEU A 441 17.82 1.67 6.32
C LEU A 441 16.71 1.32 7.31
N SER A 442 15.84 0.37 6.95
CA SER A 442 14.80 -0.13 7.87
C SER A 442 15.38 -0.87 9.08
N ILE A 443 16.51 -1.58 8.92
CA ILE A 443 17.22 -2.22 10.06
C ILE A 443 17.75 -1.15 11.02
N ILE A 444 18.41 -0.12 10.50
CA ILE A 444 18.98 0.97 11.31
C ILE A 444 17.88 1.66 12.13
N SER A 445 16.72 1.91 11.51
CA SER A 445 15.59 2.54 12.20
C SER A 445 14.93 1.60 13.21
N ALA A 446 14.80 0.29 12.89
CA ALA A 446 14.17 -0.70 13.77
C ALA A 446 14.97 -0.93 15.08
N MET A 447 16.30 -0.93 14.99
CA MET A 447 17.16 -1.07 16.18
C MET A 447 16.93 0.05 17.21
N ARG A 448 16.57 1.25 16.77
CA ARG A 448 16.30 2.39 17.65
C ARG A 448 14.93 2.35 18.34
N ILE A 449 14.05 1.42 17.97
CA ILE A 449 12.77 1.20 18.67
C ILE A 449 13.00 0.48 19.99
N ALA A 450 13.81 -0.57 19.96
CA ALA A 450 14.09 -1.42 21.13
C ALA A 450 14.83 -0.68 22.25
N ASP A 451 15.73 0.24 21.90
CA ASP A 451 16.50 1.03 22.87
C ASP A 451 15.65 1.96 23.73
N ALA A 452 14.41 2.27 23.31
CA ALA A 452 13.51 3.14 24.08
C ALA A 452 12.78 2.42 25.21
N ALA A 453 12.76 1.09 25.20
CA ALA A 453 12.12 0.29 26.26
C ALA A 453 13.09 -0.07 27.41
N SER A 454 14.39 0.17 27.23
CA SER A 454 15.44 -0.10 28.22
C SER A 454 15.91 1.15 28.98
N SER A 455 15.36 2.31 28.66
CA SER A 455 15.59 3.60 29.33
C SER A 455 14.32 4.11 30.01
#